data_121457e8f27c6ff3d90acfb8d9c65bca
#
_entry.id   121457e8f27c6ff3d90acfb8d9c65bca
#
_cell.length_a   1.000
_cell.length_b   1.000
_cell.length_c   1.000
_cell.angle_alpha   90.00
_cell.angle_beta   90.00
_cell.angle_gamma   90.00
#
_symmetry.space_group_name_H-M   'P 1'
#
loop_
_entity.id
_entity.type
_entity.pdbx_description
1 polymer ?
#
loop_
_entity_poly.entity_id
_entity_poly.type
_entity_poly.pdbx_seq_one_letter_code
_entity_poly.pdbx_strand_id
1 'polypeptide(L)'
;MLVPTTGYAGPDWKFEDLVWAVEQARNGRIAVLCYHGVPALDHPWVNCDPADFRKHMNYLRKEGCTVIAMRDLARYVDPAQGPEDPYAPLRERVADKE
;
A
#
# COMPACT_ATOMS: atom_id res chain seq x y z
N MET A 1 17.81 2.79 -1.26
CA MET A 1 16.86 1.66 -1.54
C MET A 1 15.58 2.24 -2.12
N LEU A 2 15.14 1.69 -3.25
CA LEU A 2 13.84 2.06 -3.83
C LEU A 2 12.76 1.16 -3.24
N VAL A 3 11.67 1.78 -2.77
CA VAL A 3 10.54 1.05 -2.22
C VAL A 3 9.29 1.42 -3.03
N PRO A 4 8.80 0.52 -3.88
CA PRO A 4 7.60 0.80 -4.65
C PRO A 4 6.37 0.84 -3.74
N THR A 5 5.41 1.70 -4.09
CA THR A 5 4.13 1.76 -3.40
C THR A 5 3.06 1.05 -4.21
N THR A 6 1.94 0.76 -3.58
CA THR A 6 0.80 0.13 -4.23
C THR A 6 -0.10 1.13 -4.98
N GLY A 7 0.33 2.37 -5.08
CA GLY A 7 -0.42 3.46 -5.68
C GLY A 7 -1.00 4.40 -4.64
N TYR A 8 -1.61 5.48 -5.10
CA TYR A 8 -2.21 6.47 -4.22
C TYR A 8 -3.64 6.07 -3.85
N ALA A 9 -3.96 6.13 -2.56
CA ALA A 9 -5.33 5.99 -2.12
C ALA A 9 -6.11 7.26 -2.50
N GLY A 10 -6.95 7.16 -3.50
CA GLY A 10 -7.75 8.25 -4.02
C GLY A 10 -9.10 7.73 -4.51
N PRO A 11 -9.87 8.58 -5.23
CA PRO A 11 -11.23 8.21 -5.64
C PRO A 11 -11.30 6.96 -6.51
N ASP A 12 -10.26 6.69 -7.30
CA ASP A 12 -10.22 5.53 -8.20
C ASP A 12 -9.60 4.30 -7.54
N TRP A 13 -9.08 4.44 -6.33
CA TRP A 13 -8.48 3.35 -5.59
C TRP A 13 -9.53 2.73 -4.67
N LYS A 14 -10.01 1.56 -5.06
CA LYS A 14 -11.15 0.91 -4.42
C LYS A 14 -10.71 -0.03 -3.31
N PHE A 15 -11.67 -0.50 -2.52
CA PHE A 15 -11.40 -1.43 -1.42
C PHE A 15 -10.70 -2.70 -1.91
N GLU A 16 -11.04 -3.19 -3.08
CA GLU A 16 -10.38 -4.37 -3.67
C GLU A 16 -8.89 -4.13 -3.94
N ASP A 17 -8.50 -2.87 -4.20
CA ASP A 17 -7.09 -2.52 -4.36
C ASP A 17 -6.34 -2.63 -3.04
N LEU A 18 -6.98 -2.25 -1.93
CA LEU A 18 -6.42 -2.44 -0.59
C LEU A 18 -6.25 -3.93 -0.28
N VAL A 19 -7.26 -4.73 -0.59
CA VAL A 19 -7.21 -6.19 -0.37
C VAL A 19 -6.02 -6.78 -1.12
N TRP A 20 -5.84 -6.41 -2.38
CA TRP A 20 -4.68 -6.85 -3.16
C TRP A 20 -3.36 -6.44 -2.50
N ALA A 21 -3.27 -5.17 -2.05
CA ALA A 21 -2.06 -4.66 -1.39
C ALA A 21 -1.72 -5.45 -0.13
N VAL A 22 -2.72 -5.76 0.68
CA VAL A 22 -2.53 -6.53 1.91
C VAL A 22 -2.02 -7.94 1.60
N GLU A 23 -2.51 -8.56 0.51
CA GLU A 23 -2.00 -9.86 0.09
C GLU A 23 -0.52 -9.80 -0.28
N GLN A 24 -0.04 -8.66 -0.81
CA GLN A 24 1.39 -8.49 -1.12
C GLN A 24 2.25 -8.42 0.14
N ALA A 25 1.66 -8.12 1.29
CA ALA A 25 2.39 -8.02 2.56
C ALA A 25 2.51 -9.37 3.30
N ARG A 26 2.08 -10.46 2.68
CA ARG A 26 2.17 -11.78 3.30
C ARG A 26 3.49 -12.45 2.98
N ASN A 27 3.81 -13.53 3.71
CA ASN A 27 4.97 -14.38 3.47
C ASN A 27 6.30 -13.62 3.59
N GLY A 28 6.41 -12.79 4.62
CA GLY A 28 7.65 -12.06 4.91
C GLY A 28 7.87 -10.84 4.02
N ARG A 29 6.83 -10.37 3.34
CA ARG A 29 6.91 -9.19 2.49
C ARG A 29 6.27 -7.98 3.17
N ILE A 30 6.52 -6.80 2.61
CA ILE A 30 6.00 -5.53 3.12
C ILE A 30 5.30 -4.81 1.97
N ALA A 31 4.09 -4.33 2.21
CA ALA A 31 3.37 -3.45 1.28
C ALA A 31 3.45 -2.01 1.81
N VAL A 32 3.67 -1.07 0.92
CA VAL A 32 3.69 0.35 1.24
C VAL A 32 2.42 1.00 0.69
N LEU A 33 1.56 1.47 1.58
CA LEU A 33 0.34 2.19 1.22
C LEU A 33 0.64 3.68 1.21
N CYS A 34 0.19 4.37 0.18
CA CYS A 34 0.42 5.81 0.02
C CYS A 34 -0.90 6.57 0.11
N TYR A 35 -1.00 7.50 1.04
CA TYR A 35 -2.13 8.41 1.18
C TYR A 35 -1.59 9.83 1.01
N HIS A 36 -2.21 10.61 0.12
CA HIS A 36 -1.81 12.00 -0.08
C HIS A 36 -2.44 12.90 0.97
N GLY A 37 -3.70 12.69 1.30
CA GLY A 37 -4.40 13.43 2.36
C GLY A 37 -5.75 12.80 2.69
N VAL A 38 -6.16 12.92 3.96
CA VAL A 38 -7.38 12.33 4.49
C VAL A 38 -8.12 13.36 5.34
N PRO A 39 -8.88 14.30 4.72
CA PRO A 39 -9.07 14.48 3.28
C PRO A 39 -7.98 15.33 2.63
N ALA A 40 -7.91 15.28 1.30
CA ALA A 40 -7.08 16.18 0.50
C ALA A 40 -8.00 16.99 -0.41
N LEU A 41 -8.71 17.98 0.15
CA LEU A 41 -9.76 18.70 -0.54
C LEU A 41 -9.24 19.57 -1.68
N ASP A 42 -8.00 20.07 -1.56
CA ASP A 42 -7.36 20.89 -2.58
C ASP A 42 -6.80 20.05 -3.75
N HIS A 43 -6.79 18.73 -3.59
CA HIS A 43 -6.25 17.79 -4.57
C HIS A 43 -7.21 16.61 -4.71
N PRO A 44 -8.42 16.84 -5.27
CA PRO A 44 -9.46 15.81 -5.25
C PRO A 44 -9.09 14.50 -5.97
N TRP A 45 -8.15 14.56 -6.92
CA TRP A 45 -7.70 13.33 -7.63
C TRP A 45 -6.88 12.38 -6.76
N VAL A 46 -6.36 12.85 -5.63
CA VAL A 46 -5.63 12.02 -4.64
C VAL A 46 -6.27 12.10 -3.26
N ASN A 47 -7.51 12.54 -3.20
CA ASN A 47 -8.26 12.63 -1.94
C ASN A 47 -8.68 11.24 -1.47
N CYS A 48 -8.44 10.95 -0.21
CA CYS A 48 -9.03 9.81 0.47
C CYS A 48 -10.07 10.31 1.46
N ASP A 49 -11.30 9.85 1.32
CA ASP A 49 -12.37 10.18 2.25
C ASP A 49 -12.04 9.61 3.64
N PRO A 50 -12.18 10.39 4.72
CA PRO A 50 -11.95 9.88 6.08
C PRO A 50 -12.73 8.63 6.43
N ALA A 51 -13.95 8.47 5.90
CA ALA A 51 -14.74 7.26 6.12
C ALA A 51 -14.09 6.04 5.46
N ASP A 52 -13.56 6.21 4.26
CA ASP A 52 -12.83 5.14 3.55
C ASP A 52 -11.53 4.81 4.26
N PHE A 53 -10.80 5.82 4.72
CA PHE A 53 -9.58 5.61 5.49
C PHE A 53 -9.84 4.78 6.74
N ARG A 54 -10.93 5.09 7.47
CA ARG A 54 -11.32 4.32 8.65
C ARG A 54 -11.60 2.86 8.29
N LYS A 55 -12.28 2.64 7.17
CA LYS A 55 -12.58 1.30 6.67
C LYS A 55 -11.29 0.54 6.33
N HIS A 56 -10.33 1.22 5.71
CA HIS A 56 -9.01 0.65 5.42
C HIS A 56 -8.28 0.24 6.70
N MET A 57 -8.26 1.12 7.70
CA MET A 57 -7.57 0.84 8.96
C MET A 57 -8.21 -0.31 9.72
N ASN A 58 -9.55 -0.39 9.71
CA ASN A 58 -10.27 -1.50 10.32
C ASN A 58 -9.95 -2.83 9.63
N TYR A 59 -9.82 -2.81 8.31
CA TYR A 59 -9.44 -4.00 7.54
C TYR A 59 -8.03 -4.47 7.90
N LEU A 60 -7.06 -3.56 7.97
CA LEU A 60 -5.69 -3.89 8.36
C LEU A 60 -5.66 -4.53 9.75
N ARG A 61 -6.44 -4.00 10.68
CA ARG A 61 -6.52 -4.54 12.03
C ARG A 61 -7.13 -5.94 12.04
N LYS A 62 -8.20 -6.13 11.30
CA LYS A 62 -8.89 -7.42 11.20
C LYS A 62 -7.99 -8.49 10.62
N GLU A 63 -7.17 -8.13 9.63
CA GLU A 63 -6.25 -9.06 8.98
C GLU A 63 -4.95 -9.27 9.76
N GLY A 64 -4.81 -8.63 10.92
CA GLY A 64 -3.64 -8.81 11.78
C GLY A 64 -2.37 -8.17 11.26
N CYS A 65 -2.49 -7.13 10.43
CA CYS A 65 -1.34 -6.44 9.87
C CYS A 65 -0.60 -5.63 10.95
N THR A 66 0.73 -5.66 10.91
CA THR A 66 1.56 -4.74 11.68
C THR A 66 1.81 -3.51 10.82
N VAL A 67 1.38 -2.34 11.29
CA VAL A 67 1.57 -1.08 10.58
C VAL A 67 2.76 -0.35 11.19
N ILE A 68 3.71 0.04 10.35
CA ILE A 68 4.93 0.73 10.78
C ILE A 68 5.10 2.03 9.99
N ALA A 69 5.88 2.95 10.56
CA ALA A 69 6.28 4.15 9.82
C ALA A 69 7.44 3.82 8.88
N MET A 70 7.54 4.55 7.76
CA MET A 70 8.64 4.36 6.80
C MET A 70 10.02 4.49 7.45
N ARG A 71 10.17 5.38 8.42
CA ARG A 71 11.43 5.58 9.14
C ARG A 71 11.91 4.33 9.88
N ASP A 72 11.00 3.41 10.18
CA ASP A 72 11.31 2.18 10.91
C ASP A 72 11.56 0.99 9.97
N LEU A 73 11.48 1.22 8.66
CA LEU A 73 11.58 0.16 7.67
C LEU A 73 12.88 -0.64 7.79
N ALA A 74 14.00 0.03 8.10
CA ALA A 74 15.31 -0.61 8.22
C ALA A 74 15.37 -1.71 9.29
N ARG A 75 14.43 -1.68 10.26
CA ARG A 75 14.35 -2.71 11.30
C ARG A 75 13.77 -4.03 10.79
N TYR A 76 13.13 -3.99 9.63
CA TYR A 76 12.35 -5.12 9.09
C TYR A 76 12.92 -5.66 7.79
N VAL A 77 13.76 -4.89 7.11
CA VAL A 77 14.32 -5.28 5.82
C VAL A 77 15.84 -5.14 5.82
N ASP A 78 16.50 -6.08 5.13
CA ASP A 78 17.91 -6.00 4.83
C ASP A 78 18.04 -5.57 3.38
N PRO A 79 18.56 -4.37 3.07
CA PRO A 79 18.70 -3.90 1.70
C PRO A 79 19.55 -4.83 0.81
N ALA A 80 20.46 -5.59 1.42
CA ALA A 80 21.31 -6.55 0.68
C ALA A 80 20.53 -7.78 0.22
N GLN A 81 19.35 -8.03 0.78
CA GLN A 81 18.51 -9.19 0.47
C GLN A 81 17.21 -8.80 -0.23
N GLY A 82 17.16 -7.60 -0.78
CA GLY A 82 15.99 -7.15 -1.53
C GLY A 82 15.74 -8.00 -2.77
N PRO A 83 14.50 -8.02 -3.30
CA PRO A 83 14.21 -8.74 -4.52
C PRO A 83 14.95 -8.14 -5.71
N GLU A 84 15.25 -8.99 -6.70
CA GLU A 84 15.90 -8.55 -7.93
C GLU A 84 15.07 -7.48 -8.65
N ASP A 85 13.76 -7.66 -8.66
CA ASP A 85 12.85 -6.70 -9.29
C ASP A 85 11.67 -6.41 -8.36
N PRO A 86 11.74 -5.31 -7.57
CA PRO A 86 10.67 -4.98 -6.63
C PRO A 86 9.36 -4.54 -7.29
N TYR A 87 9.39 -4.21 -8.60
CA TYR A 87 8.20 -3.75 -9.32
C TYR A 87 7.45 -4.87 -10.02
N ALA A 88 7.96 -6.10 -10.00
CA ALA A 88 7.32 -7.23 -10.69
C ALA A 88 5.85 -7.44 -10.30
N PRO A 89 5.48 -7.45 -9.01
CA PRO A 89 4.08 -7.63 -8.63
C PRO A 89 3.16 -6.54 -9.17
N LEU A 90 3.66 -5.30 -9.27
CA LEU A 90 2.88 -4.19 -9.79
C LEU A 90 2.62 -4.34 -11.29
N ARG A 91 3.64 -4.77 -12.05
CA ARG A 91 3.48 -5.01 -13.49
C ARG A 91 2.51 -6.15 -13.76
N GLU A 92 2.59 -7.21 -12.98
CA GLU A 92 1.67 -8.34 -13.10
C GLU A 92 0.23 -7.92 -12.85
N ARG A 93 0.01 -7.07 -11.83
CA ARG A 93 -1.31 -6.56 -11.54
C ARG A 93 -1.88 -5.71 -12.68
N VAL A 94 -1.05 -4.86 -13.28
CA VAL A 94 -1.48 -4.02 -14.40
C VAL A 94 -1.87 -4.92 -15.60
N ALA A 95 -1.07 -5.94 -15.89
CA ALA A 95 -1.36 -6.88 -16.95
C ALA A 95 -2.67 -7.63 -16.72
N ASP A 96 -2.94 -8.04 -15.48
CA ASP A 96 -4.17 -8.76 -15.14
C ASP A 96 -5.42 -7.88 -15.30
N LYS A 97 -5.28 -6.56 -15.22
CA LYS A 97 -6.39 -5.62 -15.41
C LYS A 97 -6.65 -5.28 -16.88
N GLU A 98 -5.73 -5.56 -17.75
CA GLU A 98 -5.86 -5.37 -19.19
C GLU A 98 -6.53 -6.58 -19.85
#